data_2d719b334b5d4823b4aef75ac4f73dc1
#
_entry.id   2d719b334b5d4823b4aef75ac4f73dc1
#
_cell.length_a   1.000
_cell.length_b   1.000
_cell.length_c   1.000
_cell.angle_alpha   90.00
_cell.angle_beta   90.00
_cell.angle_gamma   90.00
#
_symmetry.space_group_name_H-M   'P 1'
#
loop_
_entity.id
_entity.type
_entity.pdbx_description
1 polymer ?
#
loop_
_entity_poly.entity_id
_entity_poly.type
_entity_poly.pdbx_seq_one_letter_code
_entity_poly.pdbx_strand_id
1 'polypeptide(L)'
;LLGPPGAGKGTQAAEVAAKLNIAHISTGDMLRRAIRLGTPTGKQAKETIDAGKLVSDEIVIAMVEERIREADCVNGFLLDGFPRSVHQAEALEGFSAIDCVIEIDVADDKLLSRLTGRRVCKDCQGTFHISQLEKEVCPVCGGALYQRDDDKPETIENRLKVYHTQ
;
A
#
# COMPACT_ATOMS: atom_id res chain seq x y z
N LEU A 1 -2.90 -8.31 -5.01
CA LEU A 1 -2.74 -8.90 -3.68
C LEU A 1 -3.72 -8.30 -2.69
N LEU A 2 -4.46 -9.14 -1.98
CA LEU A 2 -5.42 -8.79 -0.93
C LEU A 2 -4.87 -9.17 0.44
N GLY A 3 -5.50 -8.65 1.50
CA GLY A 3 -5.17 -8.95 2.88
C GLY A 3 -5.10 -7.72 3.78
N PRO A 4 -5.04 -7.88 5.11
CA PRO A 4 -5.12 -6.80 6.06
C PRO A 4 -3.90 -5.86 6.02
N PRO A 5 -4.01 -4.65 6.58
CA PRO A 5 -2.84 -3.79 6.77
C PRO A 5 -1.80 -4.50 7.65
N GLY A 6 -0.54 -4.44 7.28
CA GLY A 6 0.54 -5.14 8.00
C GLY A 6 0.77 -6.60 7.61
N ALA A 7 -0.05 -7.19 6.73
CA ALA A 7 0.11 -8.58 6.28
C ALA A 7 1.42 -8.86 5.52
N GLY A 8 2.07 -7.82 4.97
CA GLY A 8 3.30 -7.96 4.19
C GLY A 8 3.09 -7.89 2.67
N LYS A 9 1.92 -7.46 2.22
CA LYS A 9 1.57 -7.33 0.80
C LYS A 9 2.66 -6.64 -0.04
N GLY A 10 3.08 -5.44 0.35
CA GLY A 10 4.08 -4.67 -0.39
C GLY A 10 5.45 -5.37 -0.48
N THR A 11 5.85 -6.08 0.57
CA THR A 11 7.10 -6.86 0.57
C THR A 11 7.04 -8.00 -0.44
N GLN A 12 5.95 -8.78 -0.40
CA GLN A 12 5.75 -9.90 -1.32
C GLN A 12 5.51 -9.41 -2.75
N ALA A 13 4.75 -8.31 -2.92
CA ALA A 13 4.49 -7.71 -4.20
C ALA A 13 5.77 -7.29 -4.94
N ALA A 14 6.71 -6.67 -4.23
CA ALA A 14 7.98 -6.24 -4.82
C ALA A 14 8.80 -7.43 -5.34
N GLU A 15 8.87 -8.52 -4.57
CA GLU A 15 9.59 -9.73 -4.98
C GLU A 15 8.93 -10.45 -6.15
N VAL A 16 7.60 -10.60 -6.10
CA VAL A 16 6.83 -11.26 -7.17
C VAL A 16 6.93 -10.45 -8.46
N ALA A 17 6.73 -9.14 -8.39
CA ALA A 17 6.81 -8.27 -9.55
C ALA A 17 8.20 -8.29 -10.21
N ALA A 18 9.26 -8.29 -9.40
CA ALA A 18 10.63 -8.40 -9.90
C ALA A 18 10.89 -9.75 -10.58
N LYS A 19 10.42 -10.86 -10.00
CA LYS A 19 10.60 -12.21 -10.58
C LYS A 19 9.83 -12.38 -11.89
N LEU A 20 8.64 -11.78 -12.00
CA LEU A 20 7.80 -11.87 -13.20
C LEU A 20 8.09 -10.76 -14.22
N ASN A 21 8.94 -9.80 -13.89
CA ASN A 21 9.24 -8.61 -14.71
C ASN A 21 7.98 -7.83 -15.11
N ILE A 22 7.10 -7.58 -14.12
CA ILE A 22 5.86 -6.83 -14.26
C ILE A 22 5.85 -5.61 -13.33
N ALA A 23 4.98 -4.63 -13.61
CA ALA A 23 4.87 -3.43 -12.77
C ALA A 23 4.27 -3.76 -11.40
N HIS A 24 4.84 -3.21 -10.30
CA HIS A 24 4.21 -3.21 -8.98
C HIS A 24 3.46 -1.89 -8.79
N ILE A 25 2.15 -1.97 -8.61
CA ILE A 25 1.25 -0.82 -8.43
C ILE A 25 0.67 -0.88 -7.02
N SER A 26 1.20 -0.04 -6.13
CA SER A 26 0.69 0.13 -4.77
C SER A 26 -0.13 1.41 -4.66
N THR A 27 -1.44 1.30 -4.50
CA THR A 27 -2.32 2.47 -4.35
C THR A 27 -1.98 3.30 -3.11
N GLY A 28 -1.56 2.65 -2.03
CA GLY A 28 -1.07 3.34 -0.84
C GLY A 28 0.17 4.19 -1.11
N ASP A 29 1.13 3.68 -1.89
CA ASP A 29 2.34 4.44 -2.22
C ASP A 29 2.06 5.57 -3.21
N MET A 30 1.16 5.36 -4.18
CA MET A 30 0.70 6.39 -5.10
C MET A 30 0.06 7.56 -4.33
N LEU A 31 -0.86 7.28 -3.40
CA LEU A 31 -1.50 8.30 -2.57
C LEU A 31 -0.50 9.02 -1.66
N ARG A 32 0.40 8.30 -1.00
CA ARG A 32 1.47 8.91 -0.19
C ARG A 32 2.42 9.77 -1.02
N ARG A 33 2.74 9.36 -2.24
CA ARG A 33 3.50 10.18 -3.18
C ARG A 33 2.74 11.46 -3.54
N ALA A 34 1.45 11.37 -3.84
CA ALA A 34 0.59 12.52 -4.12
C ALA A 34 0.55 13.51 -2.95
N ILE A 35 0.47 13.01 -1.70
CA ILE A 35 0.55 13.82 -0.48
C ILE A 35 1.88 14.55 -0.38
N ARG A 36 3.01 13.85 -0.56
CA ARG A 36 4.35 14.46 -0.48
C ARG A 36 4.56 15.54 -1.54
N LEU A 37 4.01 15.35 -2.73
CA LEU A 37 4.09 16.32 -3.82
C LEU A 37 3.07 17.46 -3.71
N GLY A 38 2.15 17.39 -2.72
CA GLY A 38 1.12 18.42 -2.50
C GLY A 38 0.12 18.54 -3.63
N THR A 39 -0.10 17.48 -4.41
CA THR A 39 -1.09 17.48 -5.49
C THR A 39 -2.51 17.69 -4.97
N PRO A 40 -3.48 18.13 -5.78
CA PRO A 40 -4.87 18.24 -5.36
C PRO A 40 -5.41 16.93 -4.75
N THR A 41 -5.19 15.80 -5.42
CA THR A 41 -5.54 14.47 -4.93
C THR A 41 -4.86 14.14 -3.59
N GLY A 42 -3.57 14.47 -3.45
CA GLY A 42 -2.83 14.25 -2.21
C GLY A 42 -3.37 15.06 -1.04
N LYS A 43 -3.75 16.31 -1.28
CA LYS A 43 -4.36 17.16 -0.23
C LYS A 43 -5.70 16.60 0.24
N GLN A 44 -6.54 16.13 -0.68
CA GLN A 44 -7.84 15.50 -0.35
C GLN A 44 -7.67 14.17 0.39
N ALA A 45 -6.67 13.37 0.01
CA ALA A 45 -6.42 12.06 0.59
C ALA A 45 -5.79 12.10 1.99
N LYS A 46 -5.05 13.17 2.31
CA LYS A 46 -4.19 13.23 3.51
C LYS A 46 -4.96 12.96 4.80
N GLU A 47 -6.00 13.73 5.09
CA GLU A 47 -6.78 13.61 6.33
C GLU A 47 -7.42 12.22 6.46
N THR A 48 -7.89 11.67 5.36
CA THR A 48 -8.51 10.36 5.30
C THR A 48 -7.52 9.24 5.63
N ILE A 49 -6.31 9.31 5.06
CA ILE A 49 -5.24 8.32 5.28
C ILE A 49 -4.70 8.43 6.71
N ASP A 50 -4.47 9.64 7.21
CA ASP A 50 -3.96 9.87 8.57
C ASP A 50 -4.96 9.36 9.64
N ALA A 51 -6.26 9.39 9.33
CA ALA A 51 -7.32 8.82 10.16
C ALA A 51 -7.50 7.29 9.99
N GLY A 52 -6.71 6.63 9.14
CA GLY A 52 -6.82 5.19 8.85
C GLY A 52 -8.08 4.78 8.10
N LYS A 53 -8.71 5.74 7.40
CA LYS A 53 -9.88 5.51 6.54
C LYS A 53 -9.45 5.28 5.09
N LEU A 54 -10.39 4.83 4.27
CA LEU A 54 -10.18 4.72 2.82
C LEU A 54 -10.48 6.05 2.13
N VAL A 55 -9.63 6.39 1.15
CA VAL A 55 -9.89 7.47 0.19
C VAL A 55 -11.07 7.04 -0.70
N SER A 56 -11.83 8.01 -1.24
CA SER A 56 -13.00 7.69 -2.06
C SER A 56 -12.66 6.76 -3.23
N ASP A 57 -13.57 5.86 -3.54
CA ASP A 57 -13.37 4.83 -4.56
C ASP A 57 -13.10 5.45 -5.92
N GLU A 58 -13.80 6.54 -6.28
CA GLU A 58 -13.64 7.22 -7.56
C GLU A 58 -12.22 7.74 -7.77
N ILE A 59 -11.61 8.30 -6.73
CA ILE A 59 -10.23 8.79 -6.79
C ILE A 59 -9.27 7.63 -7.00
N VAL A 60 -9.44 6.55 -6.25
CA VAL A 60 -8.53 5.40 -6.31
C VAL A 60 -8.69 4.66 -7.63
N ILE A 61 -9.92 4.46 -8.11
CA ILE A 61 -10.23 3.84 -9.40
C ILE A 61 -9.57 4.63 -10.54
N ALA A 62 -9.79 5.94 -10.59
CA ALA A 62 -9.20 6.78 -11.63
C ALA A 62 -7.66 6.74 -11.62
N MET A 63 -7.05 6.75 -10.44
CA MET A 63 -5.59 6.64 -10.30
C MET A 63 -5.06 5.29 -10.83
N VAL A 64 -5.74 4.19 -10.53
CA VAL A 64 -5.32 2.86 -10.99
C VAL A 64 -5.54 2.72 -12.49
N GLU A 65 -6.68 3.17 -13.02
CA GLU A 65 -6.99 3.13 -14.45
C GLU A 65 -5.98 3.93 -15.29
N GLU A 66 -5.53 5.09 -14.79
CA GLU A 66 -4.47 5.86 -15.43
C GLU A 66 -3.12 5.12 -15.36
N ARG A 67 -2.76 4.60 -14.18
CA ARG A 67 -1.47 3.96 -13.92
C ARG A 67 -1.23 2.69 -14.74
N ILE A 68 -2.23 1.86 -14.95
CA ILE A 68 -2.08 0.62 -15.73
C ILE A 68 -1.86 0.86 -17.23
N ARG A 69 -2.10 2.08 -17.72
CA ARG A 69 -1.84 2.48 -19.12
C ARG A 69 -0.40 2.94 -19.36
N GLU A 70 0.40 3.05 -18.31
CA GLU A 70 1.80 3.45 -18.45
C GLU A 70 2.63 2.33 -19.12
N ALA A 71 3.72 2.72 -19.77
CA ALA A 71 4.51 1.82 -20.63
C ALA A 71 5.13 0.63 -19.87
N ASP A 72 5.41 0.78 -18.57
CA ASP A 72 5.96 -0.29 -17.75
C ASP A 72 4.94 -1.39 -17.40
N CYS A 73 3.65 -1.16 -17.64
CA CYS A 73 2.59 -2.12 -17.41
C CYS A 73 2.31 -3.02 -18.63
N VAL A 74 3.01 -2.83 -19.75
CA VAL A 74 2.75 -3.57 -21.02
C VAL A 74 2.93 -5.09 -20.85
N ASN A 75 3.82 -5.54 -19.99
CA ASN A 75 4.06 -6.95 -19.70
C ASN A 75 3.17 -7.51 -18.57
N GLY A 76 2.26 -6.71 -18.05
CA GLY A 76 1.42 -7.04 -16.91
C GLY A 76 1.76 -6.21 -15.67
N PHE A 77 0.95 -6.38 -14.65
CA PHE A 77 1.10 -5.64 -13.40
C PHE A 77 0.59 -6.46 -12.20
N LEU A 78 1.03 -6.05 -11.02
CA LEU A 78 0.56 -6.56 -9.75
C LEU A 78 -0.01 -5.41 -8.93
N LEU A 79 -1.32 -5.49 -8.60
CA LEU A 79 -2.00 -4.53 -7.75
C LEU A 79 -1.79 -4.87 -6.26
N ASP A 80 -1.33 -3.89 -5.48
CA ASP A 80 -1.17 -3.97 -4.03
C ASP A 80 -2.08 -2.95 -3.35
N GLY A 81 -3.01 -3.46 -2.54
CA GLY A 81 -3.96 -2.64 -1.83
C GLY A 81 -5.09 -2.05 -2.70
N PHE A 82 -5.41 -2.71 -3.80
CA PHE A 82 -6.55 -2.48 -4.66
C PHE A 82 -6.98 -3.82 -5.29
N PRO A 83 -8.31 -4.11 -5.36
CA PRO A 83 -9.43 -3.36 -4.79
C PRO A 83 -9.50 -3.46 -3.26
N ARG A 84 -10.24 -2.53 -2.62
CA ARG A 84 -10.55 -2.53 -1.19
C ARG A 84 -12.04 -2.39 -0.90
N SER A 85 -12.87 -2.35 -1.93
CA SER A 85 -14.32 -2.38 -1.85
C SER A 85 -14.89 -3.16 -3.02
N VAL A 86 -16.15 -3.58 -2.91
CA VAL A 86 -16.86 -4.25 -4.00
C VAL A 86 -16.95 -3.33 -5.21
N HIS A 87 -17.24 -2.05 -5.00
CA HIS A 87 -17.30 -1.06 -6.07
C HIS A 87 -15.97 -0.92 -6.83
N GLN A 88 -14.85 -0.93 -6.12
CA GLN A 88 -13.52 -0.92 -6.76
C GLN A 88 -13.27 -2.22 -7.57
N ALA A 89 -13.75 -3.37 -7.07
CA ALA A 89 -13.60 -4.65 -7.78
C ALA A 89 -14.42 -4.67 -9.07
N GLU A 90 -15.67 -4.25 -9.01
CA GLU A 90 -16.55 -4.13 -10.20
C GLU A 90 -15.99 -3.15 -11.23
N ALA A 91 -15.48 -2.00 -10.78
CA ALA A 91 -14.83 -1.05 -11.68
C ALA A 91 -13.59 -1.65 -12.35
N LEU A 92 -12.75 -2.39 -11.59
CA LEU A 92 -11.56 -3.06 -12.13
C LEU A 92 -11.90 -4.04 -13.24
N GLU A 93 -12.94 -4.85 -13.08
CA GLU A 93 -13.44 -5.77 -14.11
C GLU A 93 -13.83 -5.04 -15.42
N GLY A 94 -14.24 -3.79 -15.30
CA GLY A 94 -14.63 -2.95 -16.45
C GLY A 94 -13.46 -2.50 -17.32
N PHE A 95 -12.23 -2.43 -16.79
CA PHE A 95 -11.08 -1.92 -17.53
C PHE A 95 -9.85 -2.84 -17.54
N SER A 96 -9.86 -3.95 -16.82
CA SER A 96 -8.75 -4.91 -16.85
C SER A 96 -9.19 -6.32 -16.48
N ALA A 97 -8.69 -7.31 -17.21
CA ALA A 97 -8.77 -8.71 -16.81
C ALA A 97 -7.74 -9.02 -15.71
N ILE A 98 -8.15 -9.83 -14.73
CA ILE A 98 -7.30 -10.27 -13.63
C ILE A 98 -7.07 -11.78 -13.74
N ASP A 99 -5.82 -12.19 -13.91
CA ASP A 99 -5.45 -13.60 -14.05
C ASP A 99 -5.48 -14.36 -12.72
N CYS A 100 -5.10 -13.69 -11.62
CA CYS A 100 -4.97 -14.34 -10.31
C CYS A 100 -5.20 -13.36 -9.17
N VAL A 101 -5.91 -13.82 -8.14
CA VAL A 101 -6.04 -13.12 -6.86
C VAL A 101 -5.34 -13.92 -5.80
N ILE A 102 -4.43 -13.28 -5.05
CA ILE A 102 -3.71 -13.88 -3.92
C ILE A 102 -4.07 -13.10 -2.66
N GLU A 103 -4.62 -13.78 -1.68
CA GLU A 103 -4.86 -13.23 -0.36
C GLU A 103 -3.75 -13.64 0.60
N ILE A 104 -3.23 -12.66 1.35
CA ILE A 104 -2.27 -12.90 2.44
C ILE A 104 -3.02 -12.77 3.75
N ASP A 105 -3.36 -13.91 4.33
CA ASP A 105 -4.03 -14.00 5.63
C ASP A 105 -3.01 -13.98 6.78
N VAL A 106 -3.24 -13.10 7.75
CA VAL A 106 -2.42 -12.95 8.97
C VAL A 106 -3.32 -12.58 10.14
N ALA A 107 -3.20 -13.31 11.23
CA ALA A 107 -3.96 -13.07 12.46
C ALA A 107 -3.69 -11.66 13.04
N ASP A 108 -4.73 -11.00 13.53
CA ASP A 108 -4.72 -9.60 13.96
C ASP A 108 -3.71 -9.31 15.09
N ASP A 109 -3.49 -10.27 16.00
CA ASP A 109 -2.52 -10.15 17.09
C ASP A 109 -1.09 -9.88 16.58
N LYS A 110 -0.75 -10.42 15.40
CA LYS A 110 0.55 -10.20 14.75
C LYS A 110 0.63 -8.88 13.98
N LEU A 111 -0.52 -8.38 13.53
CA LEU A 111 -0.57 -7.17 12.70
C LEU A 111 -0.20 -5.90 13.47
N LEU A 112 -0.65 -5.80 14.74
CA LEU A 112 -0.34 -4.65 15.58
C LEU A 112 1.16 -4.48 15.76
N SER A 113 1.88 -5.54 16.14
CA SER A 113 3.33 -5.50 16.34
C SER A 113 4.08 -5.20 15.05
N ARG A 114 3.64 -5.76 13.91
CA ARG A 114 4.24 -5.51 12.60
C ARG A 114 4.09 -4.05 12.18
N LEU A 115 2.92 -3.44 12.40
CA LEU A 115 2.64 -2.07 11.99
C LEU A 115 3.32 -1.04 12.90
N THR A 116 3.27 -1.22 14.21
CA THR A 116 3.94 -0.32 15.17
C THR A 116 5.46 -0.35 15.01
N GLY A 117 6.01 -1.53 14.70
CA GLY A 117 7.44 -1.73 14.43
C GLY A 117 7.89 -1.32 13.04
N ARG A 118 6.97 -0.98 12.12
CA ARG A 118 7.32 -0.62 10.75
C ARG A 118 8.09 0.70 10.69
N ARG A 119 9.12 0.73 9.85
CA ARG A 119 9.88 1.91 9.48
C ARG A 119 10.00 1.99 7.97
N VAL A 120 9.93 3.20 7.45
CA VAL A 120 10.03 3.46 6.00
C VAL A 120 11.19 4.43 5.76
N CYS A 121 11.98 4.16 4.75
CA CYS A 121 13.04 5.07 4.36
C CYS A 121 12.47 6.28 3.61
N LYS A 122 12.94 7.48 3.95
CA LYS A 122 12.52 8.71 3.26
C LYS A 122 12.99 8.76 1.80
N ASP A 123 14.15 8.16 1.52
CA ASP A 123 14.80 8.24 0.21
C ASP A 123 14.37 7.11 -0.72
N CYS A 124 14.69 5.85 -0.37
CA CYS A 124 14.39 4.70 -1.24
C CYS A 124 12.99 4.09 -1.04
N GLN A 125 12.22 4.57 -0.07
CA GLN A 125 10.88 4.07 0.31
C GLN A 125 10.86 2.59 0.76
N GLY A 126 12.01 1.98 0.97
CA GLY A 126 12.14 0.62 1.52
C GLY A 126 11.46 0.52 2.89
N THR A 127 10.78 -0.60 3.11
CA THR A 127 10.05 -0.88 4.35
C THR A 127 10.80 -1.91 5.18
N PHE A 128 10.98 -1.62 6.47
CA PHE A 128 11.73 -2.44 7.43
C PHE A 128 10.95 -2.57 8.74
N HIS A 129 11.31 -3.53 9.55
CA HIS A 129 10.82 -3.66 10.92
C HIS A 129 11.93 -3.33 11.92
N ILE A 130 11.60 -2.63 13.00
CA ILE A 130 12.60 -2.20 14.01
C ILE A 130 13.43 -3.34 14.57
N SER A 131 12.86 -4.55 14.69
CA SER A 131 13.58 -5.73 15.17
C SER A 131 14.68 -6.25 14.23
N GLN A 132 14.71 -5.77 12.99
CA GLN A 132 15.68 -6.15 11.96
C GLN A 132 16.73 -5.06 11.70
N LEU A 133 16.61 -3.94 12.40
CA LEU A 133 17.48 -2.78 12.22
C LEU A 133 18.56 -2.76 13.31
N GLU A 134 19.82 -2.81 12.89
CA GLU A 134 20.97 -2.62 13.79
C GLU A 134 21.22 -1.13 14.08
N LYS A 135 20.80 -0.26 13.20
CA LYS A 135 20.96 1.21 13.28
C LYS A 135 19.65 1.91 12.87
N GLU A 136 19.49 3.14 13.32
CA GLU A 136 18.32 3.98 12.97
C GLU A 136 18.40 4.60 11.56
N VAL A 137 19.09 3.95 10.64
CA VAL A 137 19.24 4.36 9.24
C VAL A 137 18.88 3.22 8.30
N CYS A 138 18.50 3.56 7.08
CA CYS A 138 18.13 2.58 6.07
C CYS A 138 19.31 1.65 5.73
N PRO A 139 19.16 0.33 5.84
CA PRO A 139 20.24 -0.61 5.52
C PRO A 139 20.56 -0.67 4.01
N VAL A 140 19.69 -0.16 3.15
CA VAL A 140 19.87 -0.19 1.69
C VAL A 140 20.59 1.06 1.18
N CYS A 141 20.19 2.25 1.64
CA CYS A 141 20.74 3.50 1.09
C CYS A 141 21.29 4.47 2.14
N GLY A 142 21.26 4.11 3.43
CA GLY A 142 21.72 4.98 4.52
C GLY A 142 20.77 6.13 4.87
N GLY A 143 19.65 6.28 4.18
CA GLY A 143 18.69 7.35 4.38
C GLY A 143 17.95 7.28 5.71
N ALA A 144 17.33 8.40 6.11
CA ALA A 144 16.59 8.48 7.37
C ALA A 144 15.32 7.61 7.34
N LEU A 145 15.09 6.90 8.44
CA LEU A 145 13.88 6.11 8.65
C LEU A 145 12.81 6.93 9.39
N TYR A 146 11.54 6.67 9.09
CA TYR A 146 10.42 7.25 9.81
C TYR A 146 9.31 6.24 9.99
N GLN A 147 8.47 6.44 11.00
CA GLN A 147 7.20 5.73 11.17
C GLN A 147 6.12 6.49 10.43
N ARG A 148 5.24 5.79 9.72
CA ARG A 148 4.09 6.41 9.05
C ARG A 148 3.09 6.92 10.09
N ASP A 149 2.37 7.99 9.78
CA ASP A 149 1.32 8.52 10.67
C ASP A 149 0.16 7.53 10.84
N ASP A 150 -0.12 6.73 9.81
CA ASP A 150 -1.13 5.68 9.84
C ASP A 150 -0.67 4.37 10.54
N ASP A 151 0.52 4.35 11.15
CA ASP A 151 1.05 3.24 11.96
C ASP A 151 1.05 3.52 13.48
N LYS A 152 0.31 4.51 13.90
CA LYS A 152 0.02 4.75 15.32
C LYS A 152 -1.03 3.75 15.83
N PRO A 153 -0.96 3.28 17.09
CA PRO A 153 -1.85 2.24 17.61
C PRO A 153 -3.34 2.52 17.35
N GLU A 154 -3.78 3.75 17.63
CA GLU A 154 -5.19 4.15 17.47
C GLU A 154 -5.63 4.09 16.00
N THR A 155 -4.74 4.47 15.09
CA THR A 155 -5.01 4.43 13.65
C THR A 155 -5.01 3.00 13.13
N ILE A 156 -4.13 2.14 13.65
CA ILE A 156 -4.07 0.71 13.29
C ILE A 156 -5.39 0.01 13.62
N GLU A 157 -5.93 0.22 14.83
CA GLU A 157 -7.22 -0.35 15.22
C GLU A 157 -8.34 0.04 14.25
N ASN A 158 -8.38 1.32 13.87
CA ASN A 158 -9.37 1.79 12.90
C ASN A 158 -9.17 1.14 11.51
N ARG A 159 -7.92 0.99 11.07
CA ARG A 159 -7.61 0.32 9.78
C ARG A 159 -8.03 -1.14 9.75
N LEU A 160 -7.82 -1.87 10.84
CA LEU A 160 -8.27 -3.27 10.96
C LEU A 160 -9.79 -3.34 10.98
N LYS A 161 -10.45 -2.47 11.75
CA LYS A 161 -11.91 -2.38 11.75
C LYS A 161 -12.48 -2.11 10.35
N VAL A 162 -11.90 -1.14 9.63
CA VAL A 162 -12.31 -0.84 8.25
C VAL A 162 -12.10 -2.04 7.34
N TYR A 163 -10.97 -2.75 7.46
CA TYR A 163 -10.69 -3.95 6.65
C TYR A 163 -11.73 -5.05 6.88
N HIS A 164 -12.12 -5.32 8.14
CA HIS A 164 -13.09 -6.38 8.46
C HIS A 164 -14.55 -6.03 8.15
N THR A 165 -14.83 -4.77 7.78
CA THR A 165 -16.20 -4.33 7.42
C THR A 165 -16.41 -4.22 5.90
N GLN A 166 -15.41 -4.54 5.11
CA GLN A 166 -15.45 -4.53 3.64
C GLN A 166 -15.39 -5.93 3.06
#